data_08d9a7adde5d9405ed00e58a811afca8
#
_entry.id   08d9a7adde5d9405ed00e58a811afca8
#
_cell.length_a   1.000
_cell.length_b   1.000
_cell.length_c   1.000
_cell.angle_alpha   90.00
_cell.angle_beta   90.00
_cell.angle_gamma   90.00
#
_symmetry.space_group_name_H-M   'P 1'
#
loop_
_entity.id
_entity.type
_entity.pdbx_description
1 polymer ?
#
loop_
_entity_poly.entity_id
_entity_poly.type
_entity_poly.pdbx_seq_one_letter_code
_entity_poly.pdbx_strand_id
1 'polypeptide(L)'
;MEVSKLRYLQSITSFGRNLKFEYKQLPRLALNRFGAGNQGAKLSTVITTPVAPASRTPQGIAAIMLGMTLFVFQDAMMKSLLGDFPIWPLLLVRAVICSLVMVPLILYLGPPHRILTPLWALHVTRALLFAFGFSLYYAAFPFMTLAAVTTIFFAAPLLTAVFATVFLKEHIGIHRISALVFGFIGVIIAMKPGADSFQWVSVLPLICACSYATSQMLARRIGHRETAMVAGAYTIILAGLIVLPLGWLLNVVFDIGEQGAHLRWSWEAFTFDILPWLVLLGALGMVAWTLLSRAYQIADVGAVAPFEYAYLPMATVLGYIAFDEVPAWNTLFGMAMIIVSGVYIAFREIVNARQSIGPTTEASFAPGNPGIVPDAHEINPREKLD
;
A
#
# COMPACT_ATOMS: atom_id res chain seq x y z
N MET A 1 14.08 -32.90 -33.27
CA MET A 1 13.46 -31.58 -33.02
C MET A 1 11.93 -31.63 -33.14
N GLU A 2 11.29 -32.78 -33.34
CA GLU A 2 9.82 -32.92 -33.45
C GLU A 2 9.12 -33.47 -32.16
N VAL A 3 9.85 -34.15 -31.30
CA VAL A 3 9.29 -34.75 -30.09
C VAL A 3 8.94 -33.71 -28.98
N SER A 4 9.58 -32.53 -29.02
CA SER A 4 9.31 -31.44 -28.05
C SER A 4 8.03 -30.66 -28.39
N LYS A 5 7.62 -30.58 -29.66
CA LYS A 5 6.39 -29.92 -30.09
C LYS A 5 5.14 -30.73 -29.78
N LEU A 6 5.22 -32.04 -29.78
CA LEU A 6 4.10 -32.93 -29.43
C LEU A 6 3.77 -32.93 -27.95
N ARG A 7 4.74 -32.75 -27.04
CA ARG A 7 4.48 -32.60 -25.60
C ARG A 7 3.85 -31.25 -25.27
N TYR A 8 4.16 -30.19 -26.03
CA TYR A 8 3.57 -28.88 -25.82
C TYR A 8 2.11 -28.82 -26.24
N LEU A 9 1.73 -29.52 -27.31
CA LEU A 9 0.35 -29.62 -27.78
C LEU A 9 -0.53 -30.54 -26.89
N GLN A 10 0.04 -31.57 -26.29
CA GLN A 10 -0.69 -32.40 -25.32
C GLN A 10 -0.93 -31.68 -23.98
N SER A 11 -0.10 -30.73 -23.57
CA SER A 11 -0.33 -29.92 -22.39
C SER A 11 -1.47 -28.90 -22.57
N ILE A 12 -1.65 -28.39 -23.80
CA ILE A 12 -2.73 -27.42 -24.12
C ILE A 12 -4.10 -28.13 -24.19
N THR A 13 -4.15 -29.39 -24.66
CA THR A 13 -5.41 -30.14 -24.75
C THR A 13 -5.87 -30.71 -23.40
N SER A 14 -4.97 -30.90 -22.43
CA SER A 14 -5.34 -31.28 -21.06
C SER A 14 -5.86 -30.09 -20.24
N PHE A 15 -5.42 -28.87 -20.54
CA PHE A 15 -5.87 -27.64 -19.90
C PHE A 15 -7.31 -27.26 -20.30
N GLY A 16 -7.74 -27.62 -21.49
CA GLY A 16 -9.09 -27.34 -21.97
C GLY A 16 -10.20 -28.28 -21.41
N ARG A 17 -9.86 -29.35 -20.70
CA ARG A 17 -10.83 -30.34 -20.18
C ARG A 17 -11.29 -30.06 -18.74
N ASN A 18 -10.65 -29.20 -17.99
CA ASN A 18 -11.02 -28.86 -16.61
C ASN A 18 -11.74 -27.52 -16.44
N LEU A 19 -12.03 -26.81 -17.53
CA LEU A 19 -12.90 -25.62 -17.52
C LEU A 19 -14.34 -26.02 -17.89
N LYS A 20 -14.95 -26.95 -17.14
CA LYS A 20 -16.40 -27.01 -17.01
C LYS A 20 -16.86 -25.98 -15.98
N PHE A 21 -16.71 -24.71 -16.32
CA PHE A 21 -17.51 -23.68 -15.68
C PHE A 21 -18.92 -23.74 -16.23
N GLU A 22 -19.83 -23.92 -15.33
CA GLU A 22 -21.26 -24.02 -15.43
C GLU A 22 -21.88 -22.83 -16.20
N TYR A 23 -21.99 -22.95 -17.52
CA TYR A 23 -22.93 -22.16 -18.32
C TYR A 23 -24.35 -22.69 -18.12
N LYS A 24 -24.86 -22.65 -16.91
CA LYS A 24 -26.27 -22.87 -16.60
C LYS A 24 -26.88 -21.49 -16.36
N GLN A 25 -27.44 -20.95 -17.40
CA GLN A 25 -28.61 -20.12 -17.53
C GLN A 25 -28.44 -19.12 -18.69
N LEU A 26 -28.49 -19.64 -19.92
CA LEU A 26 -28.99 -18.86 -21.03
C LEU A 26 -30.42 -19.35 -21.31
N PRO A 27 -31.42 -18.47 -21.38
CA PRO A 27 -32.75 -18.87 -21.71
C PRO A 27 -32.79 -19.42 -23.14
N ARG A 28 -33.21 -20.71 -23.28
CA ARG A 28 -33.57 -21.32 -24.53
C ARG A 28 -34.87 -20.69 -25.03
N LEU A 29 -34.80 -19.52 -25.64
CA LEU A 29 -35.91 -18.94 -26.37
C LEU A 29 -35.36 -18.27 -27.65
N ALA A 30 -35.75 -18.85 -28.77
CA ALA A 30 -35.61 -18.39 -30.14
C ALA A 30 -34.66 -19.17 -31.07
N LEU A 31 -34.87 -20.51 -31.15
CA LEU A 31 -34.43 -21.27 -32.30
C LEU A 31 -35.62 -22.13 -32.83
N ASN A 32 -36.70 -21.49 -33.18
CA ASN A 32 -37.72 -22.10 -34.02
C ASN A 32 -38.64 -21.00 -34.58
N ARG A 33 -38.26 -20.45 -35.72
CA ARG A 33 -39.10 -19.81 -36.74
C ARG A 33 -38.27 -18.96 -37.67
N PHE A 34 -37.59 -19.55 -38.63
CA PHE A 34 -37.33 -18.88 -39.90
C PHE A 34 -37.30 -19.92 -41.03
N GLY A 35 -38.47 -20.10 -41.59
CA GLY A 35 -38.65 -20.65 -42.90
C GLY A 35 -38.09 -19.70 -43.97
N ALA A 36 -37.63 -20.28 -45.04
CA ALA A 36 -37.05 -19.63 -46.20
C ALA A 36 -37.91 -18.47 -46.75
N GLY A 37 -37.28 -17.28 -46.88
CA GLY A 37 -37.85 -16.10 -47.53
C GLY A 37 -36.74 -15.08 -47.77
N ASN A 38 -36.29 -15.04 -49.03
CA ASN A 38 -35.27 -14.18 -49.58
C ASN A 38 -35.78 -12.73 -49.61
N GLN A 39 -35.28 -11.83 -48.77
CA GLN A 39 -35.21 -10.39 -49.00
C GLN A 39 -34.28 -9.72 -47.97
N GLY A 40 -33.40 -8.85 -48.44
CA GLY A 40 -32.33 -8.17 -47.68
C GLY A 40 -32.81 -7.40 -46.45
N ALA A 41 -32.86 -8.06 -45.31
CA ALA A 41 -32.99 -7.43 -44.02
C ALA A 41 -31.58 -7.09 -43.50
N LYS A 42 -31.28 -5.81 -43.41
CA LYS A 42 -30.12 -5.31 -42.65
C LYS A 42 -30.25 -5.86 -41.22
N LEU A 43 -29.43 -6.86 -40.88
CA LEU A 43 -29.22 -7.24 -39.48
C LEU A 43 -28.60 -6.00 -38.78
N SER A 44 -29.42 -5.22 -38.11
CA SER A 44 -28.96 -4.36 -37.06
C SER A 44 -28.53 -5.28 -35.92
N THR A 45 -27.24 -5.55 -35.87
CA THR A 45 -26.60 -6.21 -34.74
C THR A 45 -26.86 -5.31 -33.53
N VAL A 46 -27.84 -5.68 -32.71
CA VAL A 46 -27.99 -5.09 -31.39
C VAL A 46 -26.75 -5.50 -30.63
N ILE A 47 -25.72 -4.64 -30.69
CA ILE A 47 -24.57 -4.72 -29.80
C ILE A 47 -25.13 -4.44 -28.43
N THR A 48 -25.50 -5.51 -27.70
CA THR A 48 -25.69 -5.40 -26.26
C THR A 48 -24.33 -5.03 -25.69
N THR A 49 -24.11 -3.73 -25.48
CA THR A 49 -22.97 -3.26 -24.68
C THR A 49 -23.03 -4.01 -23.36
N PRO A 50 -21.96 -4.72 -22.97
CA PRO A 50 -21.91 -5.34 -21.66
C PRO A 50 -22.20 -4.23 -20.64
N VAL A 51 -23.25 -4.39 -19.84
CA VAL A 51 -23.52 -3.51 -18.73
C VAL A 51 -22.29 -3.61 -17.84
N ALA A 52 -21.50 -2.56 -17.77
CA ALA A 52 -20.35 -2.50 -16.88
C ALA A 52 -20.83 -2.86 -15.48
N PRO A 53 -20.17 -3.79 -14.77
CA PRO A 53 -20.58 -4.18 -13.43
C PRO A 53 -20.72 -2.91 -12.59
N ALA A 54 -21.84 -2.79 -11.87
CA ALA A 54 -22.13 -1.64 -11.04
C ALA A 54 -20.93 -1.35 -10.14
N SER A 55 -20.34 -0.16 -10.23
CA SER A 55 -19.16 0.19 -9.45
C SER A 55 -19.49 0.07 -7.96
N ARG A 56 -18.73 -0.76 -7.24
CA ARG A 56 -18.88 -0.94 -5.79
C ARG A 56 -18.14 0.16 -5.01
N THR A 57 -18.11 1.37 -5.56
CA THR A 57 -17.41 2.54 -5.00
C THR A 57 -17.76 2.82 -3.54
N PRO A 58 -19.05 2.80 -3.09
CA PRO A 58 -19.36 3.03 -1.68
C PRO A 58 -18.75 1.96 -0.76
N GLN A 59 -18.71 0.69 -1.22
CA GLN A 59 -18.10 -0.39 -0.48
C GLN A 59 -16.56 -0.24 -0.42
N GLY A 60 -15.94 0.23 -1.50
CA GLY A 60 -14.53 0.58 -1.55
C GLY A 60 -14.18 1.71 -0.58
N ILE A 61 -14.97 2.77 -0.56
CA ILE A 61 -14.80 3.89 0.38
C ILE A 61 -14.94 3.40 1.84
N ALA A 62 -15.95 2.60 2.15
CA ALA A 62 -16.12 2.04 3.48
C ALA A 62 -14.93 1.16 3.91
N ALA A 63 -14.42 0.34 2.99
CA ALA A 63 -13.28 -0.53 3.25
C ALA A 63 -11.99 0.27 3.51
N ILE A 64 -11.71 1.33 2.69
CA ILE A 64 -10.51 2.16 2.90
C ILE A 64 -10.60 2.97 4.19
N MET A 65 -11.76 3.54 4.51
CA MET A 65 -11.98 4.29 5.75
C MET A 65 -11.76 3.39 6.98
N LEU A 66 -12.32 2.17 6.97
CA LEU A 66 -12.12 1.22 8.05
C LEU A 66 -10.65 0.78 8.13
N GLY A 67 -10.01 0.52 6.99
CA GLY A 67 -8.59 0.18 6.91
C GLY A 67 -7.71 1.28 7.50
N MET A 68 -7.93 2.55 7.14
CA MET A 68 -7.22 3.70 7.70
C MET A 68 -7.43 3.84 9.20
N THR A 69 -8.67 3.66 9.67
CA THR A 69 -8.98 3.65 11.11
C THR A 69 -8.15 2.60 11.85
N LEU A 70 -8.09 1.37 11.34
CA LEU A 70 -7.30 0.30 11.96
C LEU A 70 -5.80 0.58 11.94
N PHE A 71 -5.26 1.20 10.88
CA PHE A 71 -3.87 1.63 10.86
C PHE A 71 -3.58 2.71 11.90
N VAL A 72 -4.49 3.68 12.10
CA VAL A 72 -4.35 4.69 13.15
C VAL A 72 -4.32 4.04 14.54
N PHE A 73 -5.21 3.08 14.79
CA PHE A 73 -5.19 2.31 16.05
C PHE A 73 -3.90 1.51 16.22
N GLN A 74 -3.41 0.89 15.14
CA GLN A 74 -2.13 0.17 15.14
C GLN A 74 -0.98 1.10 15.51
N ASP A 75 -0.91 2.29 14.94
CA ASP A 75 0.18 3.24 15.21
C ASP A 75 0.08 3.83 16.63
N ALA A 76 -1.13 4.13 17.10
CA ALA A 76 -1.34 4.54 18.50
C ALA A 76 -0.91 3.44 19.48
N MET A 77 -1.30 2.20 19.21
CA MET A 77 -0.86 1.06 20.02
C MET A 77 0.65 0.87 19.98
N MET A 78 1.29 1.00 18.82
CA MET A 78 2.75 0.96 18.70
C MET A 78 3.40 2.08 19.52
N LYS A 79 2.84 3.30 19.47
CA LYS A 79 3.31 4.43 20.28
C LYS A 79 3.22 4.15 21.77
N SER A 80 2.12 3.58 22.23
CA SER A 80 1.96 3.18 23.63
C SER A 80 3.00 2.14 24.06
N LEU A 81 3.21 1.11 23.26
CA LEU A 81 4.17 0.04 23.55
C LEU A 81 5.62 0.51 23.57
N LEU A 82 5.97 1.52 22.77
CA LEU A 82 7.32 2.09 22.72
C LEU A 82 7.69 2.88 23.98
N GLY A 83 6.73 3.20 24.87
CA GLY A 83 7.01 3.76 26.18
C GLY A 83 7.75 2.77 27.11
N ASP A 84 7.44 1.48 26.98
CA ASP A 84 7.94 0.44 27.90
C ASP A 84 8.86 -0.58 27.22
N PHE A 85 8.78 -0.71 25.88
CA PHE A 85 9.46 -1.77 25.15
C PHE A 85 10.35 -1.24 24.03
N PRO A 86 11.51 -1.88 23.79
CA PRO A 86 12.35 -1.57 22.63
C PRO A 86 11.64 -1.87 21.31
N ILE A 87 11.96 -1.08 20.28
CA ILE A 87 11.34 -1.15 18.96
C ILE A 87 11.60 -2.48 18.22
N TRP A 88 12.79 -3.06 18.40
CA TRP A 88 13.25 -4.21 17.61
C TRP A 88 12.43 -5.47 17.86
N PRO A 89 12.18 -5.90 19.11
CA PRO A 89 11.27 -7.01 19.40
C PRO A 89 9.85 -6.76 18.88
N LEU A 90 9.33 -5.52 19.04
CA LEU A 90 7.98 -5.17 18.57
C LEU A 90 7.83 -5.35 17.06
N LEU A 91 8.78 -4.83 16.28
CA LEU A 91 8.78 -4.96 14.82
C LEU A 91 8.96 -6.40 14.35
N LEU A 92 9.84 -7.16 15.00
CA LEU A 92 10.07 -8.57 14.68
C LEU A 92 8.83 -9.40 14.94
N VAL A 93 8.28 -9.35 16.15
CA VAL A 93 7.14 -10.20 16.53
C VAL A 93 5.92 -9.85 15.68
N ARG A 94 5.68 -8.57 15.41
CA ARG A 94 4.65 -8.14 14.45
C ARG A 94 4.85 -8.79 13.08
N ALA A 95 6.09 -8.78 12.54
CA ALA A 95 6.40 -9.37 11.25
C ALA A 95 6.20 -10.90 11.26
N VAL A 96 6.56 -11.56 12.35
CA VAL A 96 6.33 -13.02 12.53
C VAL A 96 4.84 -13.34 12.53
N ILE A 97 4.03 -12.61 13.29
CA ILE A 97 2.58 -12.81 13.35
C ILE A 97 1.93 -12.61 11.97
N CYS A 98 2.28 -11.51 11.28
CA CYS A 98 1.81 -11.28 9.92
C CYS A 98 2.21 -12.41 8.97
N SER A 99 3.45 -12.91 9.09
CA SER A 99 3.96 -14.01 8.26
C SER A 99 3.24 -15.33 8.51
N LEU A 100 2.93 -15.64 9.77
CA LEU A 100 2.18 -16.84 10.16
C LEU A 100 0.77 -16.88 9.59
N VAL A 101 0.19 -15.74 9.27
CA VAL A 101 -1.12 -15.64 8.62
C VAL A 101 -0.98 -15.59 7.09
N MET A 102 -0.08 -14.74 6.58
CA MET A 102 0.03 -14.53 5.13
C MET A 102 0.59 -15.72 4.37
N VAL A 103 1.59 -16.43 4.92
CA VAL A 103 2.22 -17.56 4.22
C VAL A 103 1.22 -18.71 4.02
N PRO A 104 0.50 -19.21 5.04
CA PRO A 104 -0.52 -20.23 4.83
C PRO A 104 -1.65 -19.77 3.90
N LEU A 105 -2.05 -18.49 3.97
CA LEU A 105 -3.08 -17.96 3.10
C LEU A 105 -2.65 -17.96 1.62
N ILE A 106 -1.41 -17.57 1.32
CA ILE A 106 -0.85 -17.62 -0.04
C ILE A 106 -0.79 -19.06 -0.55
N LEU A 107 -0.35 -19.99 0.30
CA LEU A 107 -0.28 -21.42 -0.04
C LEU A 107 -1.68 -22.01 -0.31
N TYR A 108 -2.67 -21.62 0.49
CA TYR A 108 -4.05 -22.07 0.34
C TYR A 108 -4.70 -21.52 -0.95
N LEU A 109 -4.49 -20.25 -1.28
CA LEU A 109 -5.06 -19.64 -2.47
C LEU A 109 -4.44 -20.19 -3.78
N GLY A 110 -3.17 -20.65 -3.73
CA GLY A 110 -2.50 -21.19 -4.91
C GLY A 110 -2.28 -20.16 -6.03
N PRO A 111 -2.13 -20.63 -7.29
CA PRO A 111 -1.91 -19.71 -8.41
C PRO A 111 -3.07 -18.71 -8.61
N PRO A 112 -2.79 -17.42 -8.93
CA PRO A 112 -1.49 -16.87 -9.38
C PRO A 112 -0.50 -16.53 -8.25
N HIS A 113 -0.86 -16.71 -6.98
CA HIS A 113 -0.03 -16.39 -5.82
C HIS A 113 1.08 -17.46 -5.66
N ARG A 114 2.31 -17.13 -6.10
CA ARG A 114 3.45 -18.05 -6.01
C ARG A 114 4.50 -17.49 -5.06
N ILE A 115 4.94 -18.29 -4.10
CA ILE A 115 5.98 -17.90 -3.14
C ILE A 115 7.36 -17.82 -3.82
N LEU A 116 7.66 -18.72 -4.76
CA LEU A 116 8.96 -18.69 -5.45
C LEU A 116 8.99 -17.61 -6.52
N THR A 117 9.94 -16.67 -6.40
CA THR A 117 10.08 -15.52 -7.29
C THR A 117 11.50 -15.40 -7.85
N PRO A 118 11.67 -15.05 -9.15
CA PRO A 118 12.94 -14.64 -9.68
C PRO A 118 13.34 -13.20 -9.28
N LEU A 119 12.42 -12.43 -8.69
CA LEU A 119 12.60 -11.00 -8.36
C LEU A 119 13.15 -10.80 -6.93
N TRP A 120 13.77 -11.81 -6.33
CA TRP A 120 14.23 -11.80 -4.96
C TRP A 120 15.07 -10.56 -4.59
N ALA A 121 15.95 -10.09 -5.51
CA ALA A 121 16.79 -8.93 -5.26
C ALA A 121 15.96 -7.63 -5.10
N LEU A 122 14.88 -7.47 -5.90
CA LEU A 122 13.96 -6.33 -5.76
C LEU A 122 13.18 -6.40 -4.44
N HIS A 123 12.75 -7.61 -4.03
CA HIS A 123 12.08 -7.80 -2.74
C HIS A 123 13.00 -7.51 -1.55
N VAL A 124 14.26 -7.97 -1.59
CA VAL A 124 15.24 -7.65 -0.54
C VAL A 124 15.49 -6.15 -0.45
N THR A 125 15.73 -5.48 -1.59
CA THR A 125 15.94 -4.03 -1.61
C THR A 125 14.72 -3.28 -1.08
N ARG A 126 13.52 -3.70 -1.47
CA ARG A 126 12.27 -3.12 -0.99
C ARG A 126 12.10 -3.32 0.51
N ALA A 127 12.38 -4.52 1.01
CA ALA A 127 12.29 -4.84 2.42
C ALA A 127 13.33 -4.09 3.27
N LEU A 128 14.54 -3.88 2.76
CA LEU A 128 15.56 -3.03 3.38
C LEU A 128 15.06 -1.59 3.55
N LEU A 129 14.54 -1.00 2.48
CA LEU A 129 13.97 0.36 2.52
C LEU A 129 12.81 0.45 3.50
N PHE A 130 11.96 -0.58 3.52
CA PHE A 130 10.80 -0.63 4.42
C PHE A 130 11.24 -0.79 5.88
N ALA A 131 12.13 -1.74 6.19
CA ALA A 131 12.64 -1.96 7.54
C ALA A 131 13.36 -0.74 8.09
N PHE A 132 14.28 -0.16 7.30
CA PHE A 132 15.01 1.05 7.67
C PHE A 132 14.05 2.24 7.87
N GLY A 133 13.19 2.52 6.90
CA GLY A 133 12.26 3.66 6.96
C GLY A 133 11.32 3.56 8.17
N PHE A 134 10.65 2.42 8.37
CA PHE A 134 9.69 2.28 9.47
C PHE A 134 10.37 2.16 10.84
N SER A 135 11.61 1.69 10.92
CA SER A 135 12.39 1.82 12.17
C SER A 135 12.58 3.28 12.56
N LEU A 136 12.90 4.16 11.60
CA LEU A 136 13.02 5.60 11.84
C LEU A 136 11.66 6.26 12.16
N TYR A 137 10.60 5.84 11.47
CA TYR A 137 9.25 6.34 11.72
C TYR A 137 8.81 6.09 13.16
N TYR A 138 8.93 4.87 13.64
CA TYR A 138 8.57 4.50 15.00
C TYR A 138 9.57 5.05 16.04
N ALA A 139 10.84 5.24 15.66
CA ALA A 139 11.82 5.89 16.53
C ALA A 139 11.46 7.35 16.88
N ALA A 140 10.64 8.01 16.06
CA ALA A 140 10.18 9.37 16.33
C ALA A 140 9.00 9.45 17.33
N PHE A 141 8.27 8.35 17.56
CA PHE A 141 7.02 8.36 18.34
C PHE A 141 7.15 8.84 19.80
N PRO A 142 8.21 8.48 20.55
CA PRO A 142 8.36 8.97 21.92
C PRO A 142 8.63 10.47 22.02
N PHE A 143 9.11 11.11 20.93
CA PHE A 143 9.54 12.51 20.94
C PHE A 143 8.53 13.46 20.29
N MET A 144 7.58 12.93 19.53
CA MET A 144 6.67 13.74 18.71
C MET A 144 5.23 13.26 18.89
N THR A 145 4.29 14.18 18.68
CA THR A 145 2.87 13.80 18.65
C THR A 145 2.57 12.87 17.48
N LEU A 146 1.62 11.97 17.65
CA LEU A 146 1.17 11.05 16.59
C LEU A 146 0.79 11.82 15.33
N ALA A 147 0.07 12.95 15.51
CA ALA A 147 -0.30 13.85 14.42
C ALA A 147 0.92 14.44 13.68
N ALA A 148 1.97 14.84 14.38
CA ALA A 148 3.16 15.44 13.75
C ALA A 148 3.96 14.42 12.94
N VAL A 149 4.22 13.23 13.51
CA VAL A 149 4.95 12.16 12.82
C VAL A 149 4.22 11.74 11.55
N THR A 150 2.91 11.50 11.65
CA THR A 150 2.11 11.07 10.51
C THR A 150 1.98 12.16 9.45
N THR A 151 1.83 13.42 9.85
CA THR A 151 1.78 14.56 8.90
C THR A 151 3.05 14.64 8.06
N ILE A 152 4.24 14.52 8.67
CA ILE A 152 5.51 14.54 7.95
C ILE A 152 5.65 13.30 7.05
N PHE A 153 5.25 12.12 7.53
CA PHE A 153 5.29 10.90 6.73
C PHE A 153 4.41 10.99 5.49
N PHE A 154 3.29 11.70 5.54
CA PHE A 154 2.43 11.92 4.37
C PHE A 154 3.05 12.83 3.30
N ALA A 155 4.33 13.24 3.43
CA ALA A 155 5.16 13.65 2.30
C ALA A 155 5.42 12.50 1.29
N ALA A 156 5.26 11.24 1.69
CA ALA A 156 5.55 10.07 0.86
C ALA A 156 4.80 10.04 -0.48
N PRO A 157 3.48 10.33 -0.57
CA PRO A 157 2.79 10.46 -1.85
C PRO A 157 3.40 11.52 -2.77
N LEU A 158 3.76 12.67 -2.19
CA LEU A 158 4.38 13.78 -2.93
C LEU A 158 5.76 13.37 -3.46
N LEU A 159 6.57 12.73 -2.63
CA LEU A 159 7.88 12.19 -3.00
C LEU A 159 7.75 11.10 -4.07
N THR A 160 6.75 10.23 -3.98
CA THR A 160 6.50 9.20 -5.00
C THR A 160 6.19 9.84 -6.36
N ALA A 161 5.40 10.91 -6.40
CA ALA A 161 5.11 11.64 -7.63
C ALA A 161 6.38 12.32 -8.20
N VAL A 162 7.23 12.89 -7.35
CA VAL A 162 8.54 13.44 -7.77
C VAL A 162 9.44 12.33 -8.32
N PHE A 163 9.55 11.21 -7.62
CA PHE A 163 10.40 10.09 -8.04
C PHE A 163 9.90 9.44 -9.34
N ALA A 164 8.59 9.34 -9.55
CA ALA A 164 8.02 8.89 -10.82
C ALA A 164 8.47 9.79 -11.98
N THR A 165 8.46 11.11 -11.77
CA THR A 165 8.93 12.06 -12.77
C THR A 165 10.43 11.91 -13.06
N VAL A 166 11.25 11.79 -12.02
CA VAL A 166 12.71 11.75 -12.17
C VAL A 166 13.19 10.40 -12.71
N PHE A 167 12.70 9.28 -12.13
CA PHE A 167 13.20 7.94 -12.44
C PHE A 167 12.46 7.24 -13.59
N LEU A 168 11.15 7.49 -13.73
CA LEU A 168 10.35 6.91 -14.82
C LEU A 168 10.17 7.88 -15.99
N LYS A 169 10.70 9.12 -15.87
CA LYS A 169 10.58 10.18 -16.89
C LYS A 169 9.11 10.49 -17.26
N GLU A 170 8.20 10.30 -16.31
CA GLU A 170 6.80 10.67 -16.49
C GLU A 170 6.66 12.20 -16.63
N HIS A 171 5.91 12.66 -17.64
CA HIS A 171 5.63 14.08 -17.82
C HIS A 171 4.50 14.50 -16.88
N ILE A 172 4.80 15.41 -15.97
CA ILE A 172 3.80 15.97 -15.07
C ILE A 172 3.42 17.38 -15.54
N GLY A 173 2.09 17.63 -15.61
CA GLY A 173 1.58 18.95 -15.95
C GLY A 173 1.79 19.97 -14.84
N ILE A 174 1.72 21.26 -15.20
CA ILE A 174 1.93 22.40 -14.27
C ILE A 174 1.03 22.32 -13.03
N HIS A 175 -0.21 21.85 -13.18
CA HIS A 175 -1.13 21.70 -12.06
C HIS A 175 -0.65 20.67 -11.01
N ARG A 176 -0.02 19.58 -11.45
CA ARG A 176 0.56 18.58 -10.54
C ARG A 176 1.80 19.13 -9.86
N ILE A 177 2.63 19.89 -10.60
CA ILE A 177 3.81 20.56 -10.04
C ILE A 177 3.40 21.57 -8.96
N SER A 178 2.42 22.42 -9.23
CA SER A 178 1.96 23.42 -8.25
C SER A 178 1.40 22.77 -6.98
N ALA A 179 0.63 21.69 -7.13
CA ALA A 179 0.13 20.93 -5.99
C ALA A 179 1.26 20.31 -5.17
N LEU A 180 2.26 19.72 -5.83
CA LEU A 180 3.44 19.14 -5.14
C LEU A 180 4.19 20.21 -4.35
N VAL A 181 4.45 21.38 -4.95
CA VAL A 181 5.12 22.49 -4.27
C VAL A 181 4.31 22.93 -3.05
N PHE A 182 2.98 23.09 -3.20
CA PHE A 182 2.09 23.47 -2.10
C PHE A 182 2.11 22.44 -0.96
N GLY A 183 2.08 21.13 -1.28
CA GLY A 183 2.18 20.07 -0.29
C GLY A 183 3.53 20.05 0.43
N PHE A 184 4.66 20.25 -0.29
CA PHE A 184 5.99 20.33 0.34
C PHE A 184 6.15 21.55 1.24
N ILE A 185 5.56 22.69 0.89
CA ILE A 185 5.49 23.83 1.81
C ILE A 185 4.75 23.43 3.09
N GLY A 186 3.66 22.66 2.98
CA GLY A 186 2.96 22.11 4.15
C GLY A 186 3.85 21.23 5.02
N VAL A 187 4.69 20.36 4.44
CA VAL A 187 5.66 19.54 5.19
C VAL A 187 6.68 20.44 5.92
N ILE A 188 7.23 21.45 5.26
CA ILE A 188 8.19 22.40 5.84
C ILE A 188 7.54 23.15 7.02
N ILE A 189 6.30 23.61 6.87
CA ILE A 189 5.57 24.27 7.94
C ILE A 189 5.36 23.31 9.14
N ALA A 190 5.00 22.07 8.90
CA ALA A 190 4.80 21.07 9.95
C ALA A 190 6.09 20.80 10.74
N MET A 191 7.23 20.77 10.07
CA MET A 191 8.54 20.52 10.67
C MET A 191 9.12 21.73 11.42
N LYS A 192 8.72 22.98 11.12
CA LYS A 192 9.26 24.23 11.67
C LYS A 192 10.79 24.35 11.61
N PRO A 193 11.47 24.14 10.49
CA PRO A 193 12.93 24.29 10.43
C PRO A 193 13.34 25.72 10.77
N GLY A 194 14.40 25.87 11.60
CA GLY A 194 14.94 27.18 11.97
C GLY A 194 14.24 27.90 13.14
N ALA A 195 13.21 27.32 13.76
CA ALA A 195 12.65 27.82 15.00
C ALA A 195 13.39 27.22 16.22
N ASP A 196 13.38 27.92 17.37
CA ASP A 196 13.96 27.40 18.62
C ASP A 196 13.30 26.09 19.06
N SER A 197 12.08 25.82 18.59
CA SER A 197 11.33 24.61 18.82
C SER A 197 11.57 23.50 17.77
N PHE A 198 12.53 23.65 16.85
CA PHE A 198 12.85 22.63 15.86
C PHE A 198 13.46 21.41 16.53
N GLN A 199 12.84 20.27 16.28
CA GLN A 199 13.34 18.98 16.76
C GLN A 199 13.96 18.21 15.59
N TRP A 200 15.25 17.90 15.68
CA TRP A 200 15.95 17.08 14.69
C TRP A 200 15.26 15.72 14.44
N VAL A 201 14.53 15.22 15.43
CA VAL A 201 13.73 14.00 15.32
C VAL A 201 12.69 14.09 14.20
N SER A 202 12.20 15.28 13.83
CA SER A 202 11.25 15.47 12.73
C SER A 202 11.80 15.09 11.35
N VAL A 203 13.11 14.93 11.21
CA VAL A 203 13.76 14.44 10.00
C VAL A 203 13.55 12.93 9.83
N LEU A 204 13.36 12.16 10.91
CA LEU A 204 13.19 10.71 10.86
C LEU A 204 11.95 10.27 10.04
N PRO A 205 10.73 10.79 10.29
CA PRO A 205 9.58 10.46 9.47
C PRO A 205 9.71 10.95 8.03
N LEU A 206 10.48 12.02 7.75
CA LEU A 206 10.76 12.46 6.38
C LEU A 206 11.68 11.47 5.65
N ILE A 207 12.73 10.96 6.31
CA ILE A 207 13.58 9.89 5.75
C ILE A 207 12.75 8.62 5.51
N CYS A 208 11.85 8.29 6.44
CA CYS A 208 10.90 7.20 6.24
C CYS A 208 10.05 7.42 4.99
N ALA A 209 9.51 8.63 4.79
CA ALA A 209 8.73 8.98 3.62
C ALA A 209 9.52 8.79 2.31
N CYS A 210 10.80 9.20 2.28
CA CYS A 210 11.70 8.97 1.14
C CYS A 210 11.95 7.47 0.88
N SER A 211 12.24 6.71 1.93
CA SER A 211 12.47 5.26 1.85
C SER A 211 11.23 4.54 1.37
N TYR A 212 10.07 4.90 1.91
CA TYR A 212 8.79 4.35 1.52
C TYR A 212 8.44 4.69 0.06
N ALA A 213 8.60 5.94 -0.37
CA ALA A 213 8.37 6.36 -1.75
C ALA A 213 9.27 5.58 -2.73
N THR A 214 10.54 5.36 -2.37
CA THR A 214 11.47 4.53 -3.17
C THR A 214 11.00 3.07 -3.22
N SER A 215 10.58 2.52 -2.08
CA SER A 215 10.00 1.17 -1.98
C SER A 215 8.77 1.00 -2.88
N GLN A 216 7.91 2.02 -2.98
CA GLN A 216 6.75 2.02 -3.86
C GLN A 216 7.13 2.05 -5.36
N MET A 217 8.23 2.71 -5.73
CA MET A 217 8.75 2.66 -7.09
C MET A 217 9.20 1.23 -7.48
N LEU A 218 9.83 0.52 -6.54
CA LEU A 218 10.18 -0.89 -6.74
C LEU A 218 8.93 -1.78 -6.80
N ALA A 219 7.93 -1.49 -5.97
CA ALA A 219 6.66 -2.20 -5.98
C ALA A 219 5.97 -2.15 -7.34
N ARG A 220 5.98 -1.00 -8.03
CA ARG A 220 5.44 -0.87 -9.40
C ARG A 220 6.12 -1.81 -10.39
N ARG A 221 7.45 -2.01 -10.29
CA ARG A 221 8.19 -2.95 -11.15
C ARG A 221 7.84 -4.42 -10.85
N ILE A 222 7.64 -4.74 -9.58
CA ILE A 222 7.27 -6.09 -9.12
C ILE A 222 5.85 -6.43 -9.59
N GLY A 223 4.91 -5.51 -9.47
CA GLY A 223 3.49 -5.71 -9.77
C GLY A 223 3.18 -6.09 -11.21
N HIS A 224 4.09 -5.85 -12.15
CA HIS A 224 3.96 -6.34 -13.53
C HIS A 224 4.12 -7.87 -13.64
N ARG A 225 4.64 -8.55 -12.61
CA ARG A 225 4.98 -9.98 -12.66
C ARG A 225 4.41 -10.78 -11.49
N GLU A 226 4.07 -10.13 -10.39
CA GLU A 226 3.64 -10.77 -9.15
C GLU A 226 2.44 -10.07 -8.53
N THR A 227 1.64 -10.82 -7.77
CA THR A 227 0.47 -10.27 -7.10
C THR A 227 0.87 -9.37 -5.92
N ALA A 228 0.05 -8.37 -5.62
CA ALA A 228 0.26 -7.46 -4.49
C ALA A 228 0.40 -8.22 -3.16
N MET A 229 -0.35 -9.31 -3.00
CA MET A 229 -0.31 -10.15 -1.80
C MET A 229 1.04 -10.81 -1.61
N VAL A 230 1.63 -11.38 -2.66
CA VAL A 230 2.97 -11.99 -2.63
C VAL A 230 4.03 -10.93 -2.37
N ALA A 231 3.97 -9.80 -3.09
CA ALA A 231 4.89 -8.69 -2.88
C ALA A 231 4.83 -8.13 -1.46
N GLY A 232 3.63 -8.02 -0.87
CA GLY A 232 3.42 -7.60 0.52
C GLY A 232 4.02 -8.60 1.52
N ALA A 233 3.77 -9.90 1.33
CA ALA A 233 4.31 -10.96 2.19
C ALA A 233 5.84 -10.95 2.20
N TYR A 234 6.49 -10.88 1.04
CA TYR A 234 7.94 -10.76 0.96
C TYR A 234 8.47 -9.53 1.70
N THR A 235 7.80 -8.39 1.54
CA THR A 235 8.23 -7.16 2.23
C THR A 235 8.17 -7.32 3.75
N ILE A 236 7.09 -7.87 4.28
CA ILE A 236 6.91 -8.04 5.73
C ILE A 236 7.90 -9.09 6.29
N ILE A 237 8.02 -10.26 5.65
CA ILE A 237 8.90 -11.35 6.10
C ILE A 237 10.36 -10.89 6.10
N LEU A 238 10.81 -10.35 4.97
CA LEU A 238 12.21 -9.92 4.83
C LEU A 238 12.51 -8.70 5.70
N ALA A 239 11.58 -7.75 5.84
CA ALA A 239 11.75 -6.60 6.74
C ALA A 239 11.88 -7.07 8.19
N GLY A 240 11.08 -8.04 8.65
CA GLY A 240 11.22 -8.64 9.98
C GLY A 240 12.59 -9.26 10.20
N LEU A 241 13.13 -9.99 9.21
CA LEU A 241 14.47 -10.56 9.28
C LEU A 241 15.58 -9.48 9.28
N ILE A 242 15.39 -8.40 8.52
CA ILE A 242 16.36 -7.29 8.39
C ILE A 242 16.40 -6.44 9.66
N VAL A 243 15.29 -6.29 10.37
CA VAL A 243 15.22 -5.53 11.62
C VAL A 243 16.21 -6.09 12.67
N LEU A 244 16.47 -7.39 12.71
CA LEU A 244 17.42 -8.00 13.64
C LEU A 244 18.86 -7.46 13.47
N PRO A 245 19.51 -7.64 12.31
CA PRO A 245 20.86 -7.11 12.13
C PRO A 245 20.90 -5.57 12.14
N LEU A 246 19.81 -4.90 11.71
CA LEU A 246 19.73 -3.44 11.73
C LEU A 246 19.77 -2.90 13.18
N GLY A 247 18.99 -3.49 14.08
CA GLY A 247 18.95 -3.11 15.48
C GLY A 247 20.28 -3.41 16.20
N TRP A 248 20.85 -4.59 15.96
CA TRP A 248 22.16 -4.94 16.50
C TRP A 248 23.26 -3.98 16.01
N LEU A 249 23.33 -3.71 14.71
CA LEU A 249 24.32 -2.81 14.11
C LEU A 249 24.21 -1.39 14.68
N LEU A 250 22.99 -0.88 14.83
CA LEU A 250 22.76 0.46 15.40
C LEU A 250 23.34 0.54 16.82
N ASN A 251 23.16 -0.49 17.64
CA ASN A 251 23.64 -0.53 19.01
C ASN A 251 25.17 -0.75 19.13
N VAL A 252 25.79 -1.35 18.11
CA VAL A 252 27.26 -1.51 18.06
C VAL A 252 27.95 -0.21 17.59
N VAL A 253 27.33 0.49 16.63
CA VAL A 253 27.94 1.67 16.00
C VAL A 253 27.70 2.95 16.81
N PHE A 254 26.54 3.06 17.45
CA PHE A 254 26.13 4.25 18.19
C PHE A 254 25.96 3.95 19.68
N ASP A 255 26.52 4.83 20.51
CA ASP A 255 26.20 4.81 21.94
C ASP A 255 24.82 5.44 22.15
N ILE A 256 23.83 4.57 22.42
CA ILE A 256 22.45 4.97 22.59
C ILE A 256 22.26 5.42 24.05
N GLY A 257 22.26 6.74 24.25
CA GLY A 257 21.99 7.37 25.53
C GLY A 257 20.60 7.02 26.09
N GLU A 258 20.29 7.54 27.29
CA GLU A 258 19.02 7.27 27.99
C GLU A 258 17.79 7.75 27.20
N GLN A 259 17.89 8.87 26.48
CA GLN A 259 16.80 9.37 25.64
C GLN A 259 16.43 8.44 24.48
N GLY A 260 17.37 7.58 24.05
CA GLY A 260 17.17 6.58 23.02
C GLY A 260 16.87 5.18 23.56
N ALA A 261 16.45 5.02 24.81
CA ALA A 261 16.28 3.70 25.45
C ALA A 261 15.39 2.75 24.61
N HIS A 262 14.35 3.26 23.94
CA HIS A 262 13.49 2.47 23.05
C HIS A 262 14.21 1.95 21.78
N LEU A 263 15.41 2.47 21.46
CA LEU A 263 16.26 2.02 20.36
C LEU A 263 17.36 1.03 20.81
N ARG A 264 17.47 0.76 22.11
CA ARG A 264 18.45 -0.21 22.62
C ARG A 264 18.10 -1.63 22.18
N TRP A 265 19.10 -2.39 21.83
CA TRP A 265 18.97 -3.81 21.53
C TRP A 265 18.83 -4.59 22.84
N SER A 266 17.62 -4.70 23.34
CA SER A 266 17.30 -5.43 24.56
C SER A 266 16.07 -6.29 24.38
N TRP A 267 16.09 -7.48 24.97
CA TRP A 267 14.97 -8.42 25.02
C TRP A 267 14.50 -8.65 26.47
N GLU A 268 15.14 -8.01 27.44
CA GLU A 268 14.86 -8.20 28.88
C GLU A 268 13.44 -7.77 29.25
N ALA A 269 12.95 -6.69 28.63
CA ALA A 269 11.58 -6.22 28.85
C ALA A 269 10.52 -7.14 28.20
N PHE A 270 10.93 -8.07 27.32
CA PHE A 270 10.01 -8.92 26.59
C PHE A 270 9.49 -10.05 27.48
N THR A 271 8.25 -9.93 27.97
CA THR A 271 7.54 -10.94 28.74
C THR A 271 6.40 -11.55 27.93
N PHE A 272 5.92 -12.73 28.33
CA PHE A 272 4.79 -13.37 27.63
C PHE A 272 3.48 -12.59 27.79
N ASP A 273 3.35 -11.72 28.79
CA ASP A 273 2.17 -10.90 29.04
C ASP A 273 1.90 -9.87 27.96
N ILE A 274 2.94 -9.45 27.21
CA ILE A 274 2.82 -8.55 26.05
C ILE A 274 2.32 -9.26 24.79
N LEU A 275 2.39 -10.60 24.73
CA LEU A 275 2.06 -11.36 23.52
C LEU A 275 0.65 -11.10 22.98
N PRO A 276 -0.42 -11.00 23.80
CA PRO A 276 -1.77 -10.64 23.30
C PRO A 276 -1.78 -9.29 22.59
N TRP A 277 -1.05 -8.30 23.10
CA TRP A 277 -0.95 -6.98 22.49
C TRP A 277 -0.20 -7.00 21.15
N LEU A 278 0.85 -7.83 21.06
CA LEU A 278 1.59 -8.01 19.81
C LEU A 278 0.77 -8.77 18.77
N VAL A 279 -0.03 -9.75 19.19
CA VAL A 279 -0.98 -10.45 18.31
C VAL A 279 -2.02 -9.46 17.80
N LEU A 280 -2.57 -8.63 18.68
CA LEU A 280 -3.51 -7.59 18.28
C LEU A 280 -2.88 -6.58 17.32
N LEU A 281 -1.65 -6.13 17.58
CA LEU A 281 -0.88 -5.24 16.71
C LEU A 281 -0.71 -5.82 15.30
N GLY A 282 -0.30 -7.08 15.21
CA GLY A 282 -0.16 -7.80 13.94
C GLY A 282 -1.50 -7.99 13.23
N ALA A 283 -2.55 -8.36 13.97
CA ALA A 283 -3.89 -8.56 13.43
C ALA A 283 -4.49 -7.25 12.88
N LEU A 284 -4.36 -6.13 13.61
CA LEU A 284 -4.80 -4.82 13.15
C LEU A 284 -4.16 -4.46 11.80
N GLY A 285 -2.84 -4.62 11.68
CA GLY A 285 -2.13 -4.35 10.43
C GLY A 285 -2.57 -5.25 9.28
N MET A 286 -2.78 -6.55 9.54
CA MET A 286 -3.23 -7.51 8.54
C MET A 286 -4.65 -7.20 8.04
N VAL A 287 -5.58 -6.94 8.95
CA VAL A 287 -6.97 -6.60 8.59
C VAL A 287 -7.00 -5.26 7.85
N ALA A 288 -6.29 -4.26 8.33
CA ALA A 288 -6.19 -2.95 7.69
C ALA A 288 -5.65 -3.07 6.26
N TRP A 289 -4.55 -3.81 6.07
CA TRP A 289 -3.96 -4.05 4.76
C TRP A 289 -4.91 -4.80 3.82
N THR A 290 -5.62 -5.81 4.34
CA THR A 290 -6.59 -6.59 3.55
C THR A 290 -7.76 -5.71 3.09
N LEU A 291 -8.29 -4.85 3.98
CA LEU A 291 -9.36 -3.92 3.66
C LEU A 291 -8.93 -2.89 2.62
N LEU A 292 -7.72 -2.36 2.77
CA LEU A 292 -7.15 -1.43 1.82
C LEU A 292 -6.95 -2.08 0.44
N SER A 293 -6.36 -3.28 0.40
CA SER A 293 -6.21 -4.07 -0.83
C SER A 293 -7.57 -4.35 -1.48
N ARG A 294 -8.57 -4.68 -0.67
CA ARG A 294 -9.93 -4.94 -1.16
C ARG A 294 -10.59 -3.69 -1.72
N ALA A 295 -10.40 -2.54 -1.08
CA ALA A 295 -10.94 -1.26 -1.56
C ALA A 295 -10.47 -0.96 -2.99
N TYR A 296 -9.18 -1.12 -3.25
CA TYR A 296 -8.57 -0.90 -4.57
C TYR A 296 -8.96 -1.95 -5.62
N GLN A 297 -9.38 -3.15 -5.21
CA GLN A 297 -9.86 -4.19 -6.13
C GLN A 297 -11.32 -3.98 -6.57
N ILE A 298 -12.16 -3.40 -5.71
CA ILE A 298 -13.62 -3.31 -5.97
C ILE A 298 -14.10 -1.95 -6.40
N ALA A 299 -13.26 -0.92 -6.28
CA ALA A 299 -13.60 0.45 -6.60
C ALA A 299 -12.48 1.11 -7.43
N ASP A 300 -12.86 2.18 -8.13
CA ASP A 300 -11.94 2.97 -8.92
C ASP A 300 -10.87 3.61 -8.00
N VAL A 301 -9.59 3.41 -8.31
CA VAL A 301 -8.45 3.92 -7.53
C VAL A 301 -8.59 5.41 -7.26
N GLY A 302 -8.90 6.18 -8.29
CA GLY A 302 -9.09 7.62 -8.16
C GLY A 302 -10.24 8.01 -7.23
N ALA A 303 -11.27 7.16 -7.10
CA ALA A 303 -12.40 7.43 -6.21
C ALA A 303 -12.07 7.13 -4.74
N VAL A 304 -11.19 6.16 -4.45
CA VAL A 304 -10.89 5.74 -3.08
C VAL A 304 -9.60 6.35 -2.53
N ALA A 305 -8.59 6.62 -3.35
CA ALA A 305 -7.30 7.17 -2.93
C ALA A 305 -7.38 8.47 -2.08
N PRO A 306 -8.27 9.45 -2.37
CA PRO A 306 -8.39 10.63 -1.51
C PRO A 306 -8.74 10.32 -0.06
N PHE A 307 -9.43 9.21 0.19
CA PHE A 307 -9.84 8.82 1.54
C PHE A 307 -8.69 8.28 2.39
N GLU A 308 -7.52 7.96 1.82
CA GLU A 308 -6.33 7.66 2.60
C GLU A 308 -5.90 8.84 3.48
N TYR A 309 -6.10 10.07 3.00
CA TYR A 309 -5.78 11.27 3.77
C TYR A 309 -6.65 11.45 5.03
N ALA A 310 -7.77 10.73 5.15
CA ALA A 310 -8.56 10.67 6.38
C ALA A 310 -7.77 10.11 7.57
N TYR A 311 -6.69 9.38 7.31
CA TYR A 311 -5.73 8.93 8.33
C TYR A 311 -5.24 10.09 9.20
N LEU A 312 -4.91 11.24 8.60
CA LEU A 312 -4.31 12.38 9.31
C LEU A 312 -5.22 13.00 10.38
N PRO A 313 -6.48 13.37 10.09
CA PRO A 313 -7.40 13.84 11.14
C PRO A 313 -7.73 12.74 12.15
N MET A 314 -7.83 11.47 11.73
CA MET A 314 -8.06 10.35 12.65
C MET A 314 -6.88 10.17 13.61
N ALA A 315 -5.63 10.24 13.13
CA ALA A 315 -4.44 10.18 13.96
C ALA A 315 -4.35 11.36 14.95
N THR A 316 -4.81 12.54 14.52
CA THR A 316 -4.88 13.72 15.38
C THR A 316 -5.89 13.52 16.51
N VAL A 317 -7.09 13.06 16.18
CA VAL A 317 -8.15 12.80 17.17
C VAL A 317 -7.74 11.69 18.13
N LEU A 318 -7.19 10.59 17.63
CA LEU A 318 -6.75 9.49 18.48
C LEU A 318 -5.54 9.87 19.34
N GLY A 319 -4.59 10.67 18.82
CA GLY A 319 -3.47 11.22 19.59
C GLY A 319 -3.95 12.08 20.76
N TYR A 320 -4.98 12.90 20.55
CA TYR A 320 -5.60 13.68 21.62
C TYR A 320 -6.30 12.80 22.66
N ILE A 321 -7.11 11.83 22.21
CA ILE A 321 -7.91 10.98 23.14
C ILE A 321 -7.02 10.01 23.93
N ALA A 322 -6.00 9.42 23.30
CA ALA A 322 -5.20 8.35 23.90
C ALA A 322 -3.98 8.86 24.68
N PHE A 323 -3.44 10.03 24.29
CA PHE A 323 -2.16 10.53 24.80
C PHE A 323 -2.24 11.98 25.30
N ASP A 324 -3.42 12.61 25.31
CA ASP A 324 -3.62 14.04 25.62
C ASP A 324 -2.76 14.98 24.76
N GLU A 325 -2.42 14.53 23.54
CA GLU A 325 -1.55 15.26 22.63
C GLU A 325 -2.32 16.37 21.90
N VAL A 326 -1.95 17.63 22.15
CA VAL A 326 -2.47 18.76 21.39
C VAL A 326 -1.45 19.12 20.29
N PRO A 327 -1.78 18.85 19.01
CA PRO A 327 -0.85 19.19 17.93
C PRO A 327 -0.69 20.70 17.82
N ALA A 328 0.54 21.12 17.54
CA ALA A 328 0.84 22.54 17.35
C ALA A 328 0.14 23.07 16.08
N TRP A 329 -0.21 24.37 16.07
CA TRP A 329 -0.88 25.01 14.94
C TRP A 329 -0.18 24.83 13.59
N ASN A 330 1.16 24.84 13.58
CA ASN A 330 1.95 24.57 12.37
C ASN A 330 1.73 23.14 11.85
N THR A 331 1.58 22.14 12.73
CA THR A 331 1.27 20.76 12.35
C THR A 331 -0.10 20.69 11.69
N LEU A 332 -1.11 21.35 12.27
CA LEU A 332 -2.46 21.41 11.70
C LEU A 332 -2.50 22.13 10.35
N PHE A 333 -1.80 23.25 10.23
CA PHE A 333 -1.67 23.99 8.97
C PHE A 333 -0.95 23.16 7.89
N GLY A 334 0.18 22.56 8.23
CA GLY A 334 0.93 21.70 7.33
C GLY A 334 0.11 20.48 6.88
N MET A 335 -0.61 19.85 7.83
CA MET A 335 -1.53 18.76 7.56
C MET A 335 -2.63 19.16 6.55
N ALA A 336 -3.27 20.30 6.77
CA ALA A 336 -4.32 20.79 5.87
C ALA A 336 -3.76 21.01 4.45
N MET A 337 -2.58 21.60 4.31
CA MET A 337 -1.92 21.79 3.03
C MET A 337 -1.61 20.47 2.32
N ILE A 338 -1.12 19.47 3.06
CA ILE A 338 -0.81 18.14 2.51
C ILE A 338 -2.11 17.44 2.04
N ILE A 339 -3.16 17.48 2.85
CA ILE A 339 -4.48 16.91 2.47
C ILE A 339 -5.00 17.57 1.19
N VAL A 340 -5.03 18.91 1.15
CA VAL A 340 -5.53 19.66 -0.02
C VAL A 340 -4.69 19.33 -1.25
N SER A 341 -3.37 19.31 -1.14
CA SER A 341 -2.46 18.94 -2.22
C SER A 341 -2.74 17.53 -2.75
N GLY A 342 -2.80 16.54 -1.85
CA GLY A 342 -2.99 15.15 -2.21
C GLY A 342 -4.36 14.88 -2.83
N VAL A 343 -5.43 15.41 -2.23
CA VAL A 343 -6.79 15.30 -2.77
C VAL A 343 -6.88 15.98 -4.15
N TYR A 344 -6.24 17.13 -4.34
CA TYR A 344 -6.21 17.82 -5.63
C TYR A 344 -5.47 16.99 -6.70
N ILE A 345 -4.33 16.39 -6.36
CA ILE A 345 -3.57 15.50 -7.27
C ILE A 345 -4.46 14.33 -7.68
N ALA A 346 -5.06 13.63 -6.70
CA ALA A 346 -5.94 12.50 -6.97
C ALA A 346 -7.14 12.88 -7.84
N PHE A 347 -7.79 14.03 -7.57
CA PHE A 347 -8.88 14.54 -8.39
C PHE A 347 -8.44 14.80 -9.84
N ARG A 348 -7.29 15.43 -10.05
CA ARG A 348 -6.75 15.71 -11.39
C ARG A 348 -6.40 14.42 -12.15
N GLU A 349 -5.93 13.40 -11.47
CA GLU A 349 -5.65 12.09 -12.08
C GLU A 349 -6.95 11.43 -12.57
N ILE A 350 -8.03 11.51 -11.80
CA ILE A 350 -9.37 11.04 -12.23
C ILE A 350 -9.82 11.77 -13.52
N VAL A 351 -9.69 13.09 -13.54
CA VAL A 351 -10.12 13.90 -14.71
C VAL A 351 -9.28 13.54 -15.93
N ASN A 352 -7.97 13.40 -15.77
CA ASN A 352 -7.07 13.04 -16.86
C ASN A 352 -7.28 11.59 -17.34
N ALA A 353 -7.49 10.63 -16.41
CA ALA A 353 -7.76 9.23 -16.74
C ALA A 353 -9.05 9.05 -17.55
N ARG A 354 -10.07 9.89 -17.33
CA ARG A 354 -11.29 9.90 -18.14
C ARG A 354 -11.04 10.40 -19.57
N GLN A 355 -9.97 11.16 -19.79
CA GLN A 355 -9.58 11.69 -21.10
C GLN A 355 -8.59 10.78 -21.84
N SER A 356 -7.82 9.96 -21.12
CA SER A 356 -6.91 8.97 -21.68
C SER A 356 -7.37 7.57 -21.26
N ILE A 357 -7.76 6.73 -22.22
CA ILE A 357 -8.14 5.33 -21.96
C ILE A 357 -6.87 4.53 -21.63
N GLY A 358 -6.43 4.58 -20.39
CA GLY A 358 -5.29 3.81 -19.88
C GLY A 358 -5.31 3.74 -18.36
N PRO A 359 -5.02 2.59 -17.72
CA PRO A 359 -5.08 2.45 -16.27
C PRO A 359 -3.89 3.14 -15.61
N THR A 360 -4.16 4.16 -14.79
CA THR A 360 -3.17 4.69 -13.83
C THR A 360 -3.26 3.90 -12.53
N THR A 361 -2.16 3.26 -12.19
CA THR A 361 -2.05 2.45 -11.00
C THR A 361 -1.44 3.27 -9.87
N GLU A 362 -2.22 3.67 -8.89
CA GLU A 362 -1.73 4.31 -7.67
C GLU A 362 -1.46 3.26 -6.58
N ALA A 363 -0.31 3.42 -5.92
CA ALA A 363 0.05 2.63 -4.75
C ALA A 363 -0.57 3.24 -3.48
N SER A 364 -0.98 2.42 -2.53
CA SER A 364 -1.46 2.86 -1.22
C SER A 364 -0.35 3.46 -0.36
N PHE A 365 -0.65 4.54 0.35
CA PHE A 365 0.29 5.33 1.15
C PHE A 365 0.08 5.22 2.66
N ALA A 366 -0.75 4.30 3.14
CA ALA A 366 -0.96 4.15 4.58
C ALA A 366 0.33 3.75 5.32
N PRO A 367 0.63 4.33 6.48
CA PRO A 367 1.76 3.93 7.31
C PRO A 367 1.74 2.43 7.62
N GLY A 368 2.88 1.77 7.51
CA GLY A 368 3.00 0.34 7.73
C GLY A 368 2.44 -0.56 6.63
N ASN A 369 1.91 0.01 5.56
CA ASN A 369 1.45 -0.76 4.40
C ASN A 369 2.61 -1.04 3.44
N PRO A 370 2.84 -2.30 3.02
CA PRO A 370 3.89 -2.65 2.06
C PRO A 370 3.64 -2.16 0.63
N GLY A 371 2.56 -1.43 0.39
CA GLY A 371 2.14 -0.92 -0.93
C GLY A 371 1.24 -1.92 -1.66
N ILE A 372 0.21 -1.40 -2.30
CA ILE A 372 -0.66 -2.17 -3.18
C ILE A 372 -0.22 -1.93 -4.61
N VAL A 373 0.07 -3.01 -5.30
CA VAL A 373 0.29 -2.99 -6.74
C VAL A 373 -0.85 -3.79 -7.35
N PRO A 374 -1.58 -3.27 -8.34
CA PRO A 374 -2.62 -4.04 -9.03
C PRO A 374 -2.05 -5.33 -9.60
N ASP A 375 -2.86 -6.36 -9.57
CA ASP A 375 -2.49 -7.63 -10.17
C ASP A 375 -2.29 -7.47 -11.67
N ALA A 376 -1.18 -8.03 -12.18
CA ALA A 376 -0.82 -7.98 -13.60
C ALA A 376 -1.89 -8.60 -14.53
N HIS A 377 -2.89 -9.26 -13.95
CA HIS A 377 -4.02 -9.85 -14.67
C HIS A 377 -5.15 -8.86 -14.99
N GLU A 378 -5.15 -7.67 -14.38
CA GLU A 378 -6.12 -6.60 -14.68
C GLU A 378 -5.65 -5.69 -15.83
N ILE A 379 -4.40 -5.82 -16.27
CA ILE A 379 -3.86 -5.08 -17.41
C ILE A 379 -4.42 -5.70 -18.70
N ASN A 380 -5.22 -4.90 -19.39
CA ASN A 380 -5.90 -5.16 -20.64
C ASN A 380 -5.07 -6.01 -21.63
N PRO A 381 -5.62 -7.13 -22.17
CA PRO A 381 -4.91 -8.01 -23.10
C PRO A 381 -4.56 -7.39 -24.47
N ARG A 382 -4.89 -6.13 -24.72
CA ARG A 382 -4.61 -5.45 -26.00
C ARG A 382 -3.19 -4.86 -26.13
N GLU A 383 -2.39 -4.84 -25.06
CA GLU A 383 -1.03 -4.29 -25.07
C GLU A 383 0.08 -5.33 -25.40
N LYS A 384 -0.31 -6.49 -25.92
CA LYS A 384 0.64 -7.56 -26.33
C LYS A 384 0.93 -7.62 -27.82
N LEU A 385 0.59 -6.59 -28.58
CA LEU A 385 0.87 -6.53 -30.02
C LEU A 385 1.56 -5.20 -30.35
N ASP A 386 2.84 -5.05 -29.93
CA ASP A 386 3.87 -4.29 -30.66
C ASP A 386 5.27 -4.74 -30.15
#